data_fa3ebd4b46686113b8d68f8a53dd4910
#
_entry.id   fa3ebd4b46686113b8d68f8a53dd4910
#
_cell.length_a   1.000
_cell.length_b   1.000
_cell.length_c   1.000
_cell.angle_alpha   90.00
_cell.angle_beta   90.00
_cell.angle_gamma   90.00
#
_symmetry.space_group_name_H-M   'P 1'
#
loop_
_entity.id
_entity.type
_entity.pdbx_description
1 polymer ?
#
loop_
_entity_poly.entity_id
_entity_poly.type
_entity_poly.pdbx_seq_one_letter_code
_entity_poly.pdbx_strand_id
1 'polypeptide(L)'
;MASIDITSEKTKLHTAYKALDGKRVPSVTTIIGGQLGWNKRVLMAWQKRMAEQGEDPDKIRDKSADIGTLAHYMVEQYLLEREVELGEYSENDIEMAYNALDAFKLWWKDADLEFESAELRLVSEKHRYGGTIDMVSRDKEGNMVLIDFKTSNGIYAEHIIQVAAYGELFEEMREENVKETYILQLSKESDSFHYHRISKKMLTAGWRAFNLLLKLKPLQKKLRM
;
A
#
# COMPACT_ATOMS: atom_id res chain seq x y z
N MET A 1 13.05 -18.41 -9.57
CA MET A 1 13.61 -17.10 -9.16
C MET A 1 13.69 -16.23 -10.41
N ALA A 2 12.82 -15.27 -10.56
CA ALA A 2 12.89 -14.31 -11.66
C ALA A 2 13.63 -13.08 -11.12
N SER A 3 14.83 -12.83 -11.64
CA SER A 3 15.59 -11.62 -11.39
C SER A 3 14.81 -10.43 -11.93
N ILE A 4 14.47 -9.48 -11.07
CA ILE A 4 13.91 -8.19 -11.48
C ILE A 4 15.11 -7.35 -11.90
N ASP A 5 15.21 -7.09 -13.21
CA ASP A 5 16.18 -6.17 -13.78
C ASP A 5 15.74 -4.74 -13.44
N ILE A 6 16.39 -4.13 -12.46
CA ILE A 6 16.15 -2.74 -12.05
C ILE A 6 17.12 -1.87 -12.86
N THR A 7 16.76 -1.59 -14.11
CA THR A 7 17.42 -0.53 -14.87
C THR A 7 16.76 0.82 -14.54
N SER A 8 17.54 1.71 -14.04
CA SER A 8 17.53 3.14 -13.79
C SER A 8 16.53 3.99 -14.60
N GLU A 9 15.24 3.86 -14.38
CA GLU A 9 14.25 4.90 -14.65
C GLU A 9 13.31 4.94 -13.46
N LYS A 10 12.81 6.13 -13.07
CA LYS A 10 11.75 6.34 -12.06
C LYS A 10 10.46 5.59 -12.45
N THR A 11 10.56 4.33 -12.68
CA THR A 11 9.47 3.46 -13.07
C THR A 11 8.72 3.07 -11.82
N LYS A 12 7.56 3.70 -11.60
CA LYS A 12 6.47 3.07 -10.86
C LYS A 12 6.33 1.68 -11.47
N LEU A 13 6.89 0.68 -10.83
CA LEU A 13 6.73 -0.71 -11.24
C LEU A 13 5.25 -1.06 -11.14
N HIS A 14 4.50 -0.84 -12.21
CA HIS A 14 3.13 -1.30 -12.32
C HIS A 14 3.14 -2.82 -12.36
N THR A 15 3.10 -3.43 -11.17
CA THR A 15 3.02 -4.87 -11.03
C THR A 15 1.77 -5.37 -11.75
N ALA A 16 1.96 -6.16 -12.79
CA ALA A 16 0.87 -6.80 -13.50
C ALA A 16 0.52 -8.11 -12.78
N TYR A 17 -0.69 -8.18 -12.23
CA TYR A 17 -1.22 -9.39 -11.64
C TYR A 17 -1.85 -10.28 -12.72
N LYS A 18 -1.53 -11.57 -12.71
CA LYS A 18 -2.10 -12.56 -13.61
C LYS A 18 -2.65 -13.73 -12.81
N ALA A 19 -3.84 -14.18 -13.16
CA ALA A 19 -4.44 -15.39 -12.63
C ALA A 19 -3.83 -16.65 -13.28
N LEU A 20 -4.15 -17.83 -12.79
CA LEU A 20 -3.63 -19.12 -13.27
C LEU A 20 -3.94 -19.35 -14.75
N ASP A 21 -5.06 -18.81 -15.28
CA ASP A 21 -5.40 -18.85 -16.70
C ASP A 21 -4.60 -17.87 -17.57
N GLY A 22 -3.59 -17.19 -17.01
CA GLY A 22 -2.74 -16.20 -17.67
C GLY A 22 -3.37 -14.84 -17.90
N LYS A 23 -4.67 -14.65 -17.60
CA LYS A 23 -5.35 -13.36 -17.80
C LYS A 23 -4.96 -12.35 -16.73
N ARG A 24 -4.79 -11.10 -17.17
CA ARG A 24 -4.56 -9.98 -16.24
C ARG A 24 -5.78 -9.74 -15.36
N VAL A 25 -5.53 -9.52 -14.08
CA VAL A 25 -6.52 -9.11 -13.10
C VAL A 25 -6.17 -7.72 -12.55
N PRO A 26 -7.14 -6.92 -12.12
CA PRO A 26 -6.87 -5.60 -11.56
C PRO A 26 -6.23 -5.71 -10.17
N SER A 27 -5.39 -4.73 -9.80
CA SER A 27 -4.91 -4.60 -8.42
C SER A 27 -5.99 -4.05 -7.49
N VAL A 28 -5.82 -4.28 -6.18
CA VAL A 28 -6.64 -3.66 -5.13
C VAL A 28 -6.68 -2.14 -5.29
N THR A 29 -5.53 -1.50 -5.44
CA THR A 29 -5.42 -0.04 -5.60
C THR A 29 -6.08 0.47 -6.88
N THR A 30 -5.99 -0.29 -7.99
CA THR A 30 -6.69 0.06 -9.25
C THR A 30 -8.21 -0.01 -9.09
N ILE A 31 -8.74 -0.95 -8.32
CA ILE A 31 -10.18 -1.06 -8.06
C ILE A 31 -10.64 0.10 -7.20
N ILE A 32 -9.96 0.37 -6.10
CA ILE A 32 -10.30 1.45 -5.18
C ILE A 32 -10.22 2.81 -5.90
N GLY A 33 -9.09 3.15 -6.48
CA GLY A 33 -8.87 4.44 -7.14
C GLY A 33 -9.79 4.68 -8.35
N GLY A 34 -10.20 3.62 -9.05
CA GLY A 34 -11.07 3.74 -10.22
C GLY A 34 -12.57 3.77 -9.93
N GLN A 35 -13.00 3.29 -8.76
CA GLN A 35 -14.42 3.11 -8.44
C GLN A 35 -14.88 3.91 -7.21
N LEU A 36 -13.98 4.22 -6.28
CA LEU A 36 -14.31 4.96 -5.07
C LEU A 36 -14.09 6.46 -5.31
N GLY A 37 -15.07 7.26 -4.96
CA GLY A 37 -15.03 8.72 -5.16
C GLY A 37 -15.27 9.52 -3.88
N TRP A 38 -15.11 8.91 -2.71
CA TRP A 38 -15.47 9.54 -1.42
C TRP A 38 -14.66 10.80 -1.12
N ASN A 39 -13.37 10.82 -1.49
CA ASN A 39 -12.49 11.96 -1.25
C ASN A 39 -12.46 12.97 -2.41
N LYS A 40 -13.27 12.78 -3.46
CA LYS A 40 -13.25 13.64 -4.65
C LYS A 40 -13.41 15.13 -4.32
N ARG A 41 -14.35 15.47 -3.43
CA ARG A 41 -14.59 16.87 -3.03
C ARG A 41 -13.40 17.47 -2.28
N VAL A 42 -12.81 16.70 -1.36
CA VAL A 42 -11.64 17.12 -0.57
C VAL A 42 -10.42 17.30 -1.49
N LEU A 43 -10.22 16.37 -2.41
CA LEU A 43 -9.13 16.44 -3.38
C LEU A 43 -9.29 17.64 -4.31
N MET A 44 -10.49 17.92 -4.82
CA MET A 44 -10.75 19.09 -5.65
C MET A 44 -10.51 20.41 -4.89
N ALA A 45 -10.92 20.48 -3.62
CA ALA A 45 -10.68 21.66 -2.79
C ALA A 45 -9.19 21.87 -2.51
N TRP A 46 -8.44 20.79 -2.30
CA TRP A 46 -7.00 20.83 -2.14
C TRP A 46 -6.30 21.28 -3.44
N GLN A 47 -6.67 20.71 -4.59
CA GLN A 47 -6.12 21.10 -5.90
C GLN A 47 -6.34 22.59 -6.19
N LYS A 48 -7.56 23.10 -5.92
CA LYS A 48 -7.87 24.52 -6.08
C LYS A 48 -6.96 25.38 -5.20
N ARG A 49 -6.79 25.04 -3.93
CA ARG A 49 -5.93 25.79 -3.00
C ARG A 49 -4.47 25.80 -3.44
N MET A 50 -3.92 24.67 -3.94
CA MET A 50 -2.55 24.62 -4.45
C MET A 50 -2.39 25.51 -5.69
N ALA A 51 -3.34 25.47 -6.60
CA ALA A 51 -3.34 26.34 -7.78
C ALA A 51 -3.43 27.84 -7.43
N GLU A 52 -4.22 28.20 -6.40
CA GLU A 52 -4.32 29.58 -5.87
C GLU A 52 -2.99 30.06 -5.25
N GLN A 53 -2.16 29.12 -4.75
CA GLN A 53 -0.82 29.37 -4.22
C GLN A 53 0.26 29.40 -5.32
N GLY A 54 -0.10 29.19 -6.59
CA GLY A 54 0.84 29.12 -7.70
C GLY A 54 1.57 27.79 -7.83
N GLU A 55 1.14 26.77 -7.07
CA GLU A 55 1.72 25.44 -7.05
C GLU A 55 1.01 24.51 -8.05
N ASP A 56 1.75 23.56 -8.62
CA ASP A 56 1.20 22.52 -9.48
C ASP A 56 0.77 21.29 -8.63
N PRO A 57 -0.55 21.08 -8.46
CA PRO A 57 -1.04 19.99 -7.61
C PRO A 57 -0.61 18.58 -8.07
N ASP A 58 -0.47 18.40 -9.39
CA ASP A 58 -0.07 17.10 -9.92
C ASP A 58 1.40 16.80 -9.61
N LYS A 59 2.28 17.81 -9.74
CA LYS A 59 3.69 17.66 -9.34
C LYS A 59 3.86 17.36 -7.86
N ILE A 60 3.10 18.08 -6.99
CA ILE A 60 3.16 17.84 -5.53
C ILE A 60 2.71 16.41 -5.21
N ARG A 61 1.60 15.98 -5.80
CA ARG A 61 1.08 14.63 -5.62
C ARG A 61 2.09 13.57 -6.08
N ASP A 62 2.64 13.74 -7.28
CA ASP A 62 3.56 12.77 -7.87
C ASP A 62 4.86 12.71 -7.08
N LYS A 63 5.42 13.84 -6.69
CA LYS A 63 6.58 13.91 -5.78
C LYS A 63 6.31 13.19 -4.46
N SER A 64 5.15 13.43 -3.83
CA SER A 64 4.78 12.77 -2.58
C SER A 64 4.64 11.25 -2.74
N ALA A 65 4.13 10.78 -3.90
CA ALA A 65 4.02 9.36 -4.21
C ALA A 65 5.39 8.71 -4.46
N ASP A 66 6.31 9.43 -5.12
CA ASP A 66 7.66 8.95 -5.38
C ASP A 66 8.46 8.78 -4.07
N ILE A 67 8.39 9.76 -3.15
CA ILE A 67 8.99 9.65 -1.81
C ILE A 67 8.38 8.47 -1.04
N GLY A 68 7.05 8.29 -1.11
CA GLY A 68 6.38 7.14 -0.49
C GLY A 68 6.89 5.81 -1.04
N THR A 69 7.07 5.71 -2.36
CA THR A 69 7.61 4.51 -3.02
C THR A 69 9.05 4.23 -2.56
N LEU A 70 9.89 5.26 -2.48
CA LEU A 70 11.25 5.13 -1.98
C LEU A 70 11.29 4.68 -0.52
N ALA A 71 10.41 5.24 0.34
CA ALA A 71 10.33 4.85 1.75
C ALA A 71 9.92 3.37 1.92
N HIS A 72 8.92 2.89 1.17
CA HIS A 72 8.52 1.47 1.18
C HIS A 72 9.69 0.57 0.72
N TYR A 73 10.37 0.95 -0.37
CA TYR A 73 11.55 0.22 -0.84
C TYR A 73 12.66 0.17 0.21
N MET A 74 12.96 1.28 0.89
CA MET A 74 13.97 1.30 1.93
C MET A 74 13.61 0.42 3.14
N VAL A 75 12.33 0.40 3.55
CA VAL A 75 11.84 -0.49 4.59
C VAL A 75 11.95 -1.95 4.15
N GLU A 76 11.57 -2.27 2.91
CA GLU A 76 11.74 -3.61 2.34
C GLU A 76 13.21 -4.06 2.39
N GLN A 77 14.15 -3.20 1.89
CA GLN A 77 15.58 -3.54 1.90
C GLN A 77 16.11 -3.74 3.32
N TYR A 78 15.67 -2.91 4.27
CA TYR A 78 16.03 -3.06 5.69
C TYR A 78 15.54 -4.40 6.26
N LEU A 79 14.29 -4.78 6.01
CA LEU A 79 13.72 -6.06 6.46
C LEU A 79 14.39 -7.28 5.83
N LEU A 80 14.86 -7.15 4.60
CA LEU A 80 15.55 -8.20 3.85
C LEU A 80 17.07 -8.21 4.03
N GLU A 81 17.61 -7.30 4.88
CA GLU A 81 19.04 -7.12 5.13
C GLU A 81 19.84 -6.89 3.82
N ARG A 82 19.30 -6.06 2.92
CA ARG A 82 19.89 -5.73 1.63
C ARG A 82 20.36 -4.28 1.60
N GLU A 83 21.30 -4.00 0.71
CA GLU A 83 21.74 -2.62 0.43
C GLU A 83 20.65 -1.84 -0.29
N VAL A 84 20.58 -0.53 0.01
CA VAL A 84 19.64 0.39 -0.62
C VAL A 84 20.29 1.06 -1.81
N GLU A 85 19.73 0.87 -3.00
CA GLU A 85 20.14 1.59 -4.20
C GLU A 85 19.21 2.81 -4.40
N LEU A 86 19.74 4.03 -4.25
CA LEU A 86 18.97 5.25 -4.20
C LEU A 86 18.52 5.80 -5.57
N GLY A 87 19.09 5.35 -6.68
CA GLY A 87 18.75 5.82 -8.02
C GLY A 87 18.86 7.34 -8.18
N GLU A 88 18.03 7.92 -9.04
CA GLU A 88 18.02 9.36 -9.36
C GLU A 88 16.99 10.16 -8.52
N TYR A 89 17.04 10.04 -7.19
CA TYR A 89 16.23 10.86 -6.29
C TYR A 89 17.00 12.11 -5.86
N SER A 90 16.28 13.21 -5.58
CA SER A 90 16.92 14.40 -4.98
C SER A 90 17.33 14.13 -3.54
N GLU A 91 18.36 14.83 -3.03
CA GLU A 91 18.81 14.71 -1.64
C GLU A 91 17.67 14.90 -0.64
N ASN A 92 16.80 15.87 -0.87
CA ASN A 92 15.62 16.12 -0.03
C ASN A 92 14.62 14.95 -0.06
N ASP A 93 14.40 14.31 -1.21
CA ASP A 93 13.48 13.17 -1.30
C ASP A 93 14.06 11.95 -0.58
N ILE A 94 15.37 11.76 -0.66
CA ILE A 94 16.14 10.74 0.06
C ILE A 94 16.04 10.97 1.56
N GLU A 95 16.26 12.20 2.04
CA GLU A 95 16.14 12.56 3.46
C GLU A 95 14.73 12.26 3.99
N MET A 96 13.68 12.64 3.26
CA MET A 96 12.29 12.36 3.62
C MET A 96 11.99 10.86 3.67
N ALA A 97 12.57 10.06 2.79
CA ALA A 97 12.42 8.61 2.81
C ALA A 97 13.21 7.96 3.98
N TYR A 98 14.38 8.49 4.32
CA TYR A 98 15.11 8.07 5.53
C TYR A 98 14.37 8.38 6.82
N ASN A 99 13.70 9.54 6.95
CA ASN A 99 12.85 9.83 8.10
C ASN A 99 11.77 8.75 8.28
N ALA A 100 11.13 8.34 7.19
CA ALA A 100 10.14 7.25 7.24
C ALA A 100 10.75 5.89 7.59
N LEU A 101 11.95 5.57 7.10
CA LEU A 101 12.69 4.37 7.49
C LEU A 101 13.07 4.39 8.96
N ASP A 102 13.53 5.51 9.49
CA ASP A 102 13.91 5.63 10.90
C ASP A 102 12.67 5.56 11.81
N ALA A 103 11.54 6.14 11.40
CA ALA A 103 10.24 5.94 12.03
C ALA A 103 9.85 4.45 12.10
N PHE A 104 10.06 3.71 10.99
CA PHE A 104 9.84 2.27 10.95
C PHE A 104 10.76 1.52 11.92
N LYS A 105 12.06 1.81 11.93
CA LYS A 105 13.03 1.17 12.84
C LYS A 105 12.69 1.38 14.31
N LEU A 106 12.25 2.59 14.68
CA LEU A 106 11.80 2.90 16.03
C LEU A 106 10.59 2.06 16.43
N TRP A 107 9.59 1.95 15.55
CA TRP A 107 8.43 1.10 15.78
C TRP A 107 8.81 -0.38 15.84
N TRP A 108 9.62 -0.85 14.90
CA TRP A 108 9.99 -2.26 14.76
C TRP A 108 10.72 -2.80 15.96
N LYS A 109 11.58 -2.00 16.58
CA LYS A 109 12.32 -2.35 17.78
C LYS A 109 11.44 -2.84 18.95
N ASP A 110 10.23 -2.28 19.07
CA ASP A 110 9.31 -2.54 20.17
C ASP A 110 8.02 -3.26 19.70
N ALA A 111 7.95 -3.67 18.43
CA ALA A 111 6.74 -4.26 17.85
C ALA A 111 6.43 -5.67 18.35
N ASP A 112 7.42 -6.37 18.93
CA ASP A 112 7.28 -7.75 19.41
C ASP A 112 6.72 -8.71 18.33
N LEU A 113 7.16 -8.53 17.10
CA LEU A 113 6.75 -9.31 15.93
C LEU A 113 7.97 -10.01 15.30
N GLU A 114 7.74 -11.18 14.73
CA GLU A 114 8.70 -11.90 13.92
C GLU A 114 8.41 -11.65 12.43
N PHE A 115 9.40 -11.18 11.68
CA PHE A 115 9.28 -10.92 10.24
C PHE A 115 9.12 -12.23 9.46
N GLU A 116 8.13 -12.31 8.57
CA GLU A 116 7.93 -13.46 7.69
C GLU A 116 8.19 -13.12 6.21
N SER A 117 7.59 -12.03 5.70
CA SER A 117 7.82 -11.60 4.33
C SER A 117 7.49 -10.12 4.11
N ALA A 118 8.18 -9.50 3.14
CA ALA A 118 7.87 -8.16 2.63
C ALA A 118 7.44 -8.25 1.16
N GLU A 119 6.66 -7.24 0.71
CA GLU A 119 6.19 -7.11 -0.68
C GLU A 119 5.57 -8.41 -1.23
N LEU A 120 4.74 -9.07 -0.37
CA LEU A 120 4.13 -10.35 -0.72
C LEU A 120 3.04 -10.17 -1.79
N ARG A 121 3.33 -10.66 -3.00
CA ARG A 121 2.42 -10.57 -4.15
C ARG A 121 1.49 -11.76 -4.21
N LEU A 122 0.19 -11.50 -4.19
CA LEU A 122 -0.85 -12.52 -4.22
C LEU A 122 -1.90 -12.20 -5.29
N VAL A 123 -2.59 -13.24 -5.77
CA VAL A 123 -3.69 -13.12 -6.75
C VAL A 123 -4.83 -14.04 -6.33
N SER A 124 -6.02 -13.46 -6.12
CA SER A 124 -7.24 -14.22 -5.87
C SER A 124 -7.77 -14.83 -7.18
N GLU A 125 -7.82 -16.14 -7.23
CA GLU A 125 -8.47 -16.86 -8.33
C GLU A 125 -9.99 -16.78 -8.24
N LYS A 126 -10.53 -16.80 -7.03
CA LYS A 126 -11.95 -16.72 -6.74
C LYS A 126 -12.55 -15.36 -7.10
N HIS A 127 -11.88 -14.29 -6.71
CA HIS A 127 -12.40 -12.92 -6.86
C HIS A 127 -11.77 -12.15 -8.01
N ARG A 128 -10.72 -12.67 -8.63
CA ARG A 128 -10.05 -12.13 -9.83
C ARG A 128 -9.47 -10.74 -9.62
N TYR A 129 -8.73 -10.56 -8.53
CA TYR A 129 -7.93 -9.37 -8.25
C TYR A 129 -6.58 -9.77 -7.64
N GLY A 130 -5.63 -8.85 -7.65
CA GLY A 130 -4.31 -9.06 -7.04
C GLY A 130 -3.92 -7.91 -6.13
N GLY A 131 -2.94 -8.16 -5.29
CA GLY A 131 -2.38 -7.17 -4.38
C GLY A 131 -0.97 -7.53 -3.94
N THR A 132 -0.27 -6.53 -3.44
CA THR A 132 1.01 -6.70 -2.76
C THR A 132 0.83 -6.22 -1.33
N ILE A 133 1.14 -7.07 -0.37
CA ILE A 133 1.10 -6.78 1.07
C ILE A 133 2.49 -6.31 1.47
N ASP A 134 2.58 -5.13 2.07
CA ASP A 134 3.87 -4.51 2.37
C ASP A 134 4.70 -5.38 3.34
N MET A 135 4.07 -5.90 4.41
CA MET A 135 4.75 -6.75 5.39
C MET A 135 3.80 -7.78 6.02
N VAL A 136 4.28 -9.01 6.14
CA VAL A 136 3.67 -10.09 6.89
C VAL A 136 4.58 -10.48 8.04
N SER A 137 4.00 -10.64 9.21
CA SER A 137 4.72 -11.00 10.44
C SER A 137 3.91 -11.97 11.29
N ARG A 138 4.55 -12.54 12.31
CA ARG A 138 3.90 -13.33 13.37
C ARG A 138 4.01 -12.63 14.71
N ASP A 139 2.96 -12.72 15.51
CA ASP A 139 3.05 -12.33 16.93
C ASP A 139 3.72 -13.44 17.77
N LYS A 140 3.93 -13.18 19.07
CA LYS A 140 4.57 -14.14 19.99
C LYS A 140 3.80 -15.47 20.14
N GLU A 141 2.51 -15.47 19.85
CA GLU A 141 1.67 -16.66 19.84
C GLU A 141 1.71 -17.40 18.50
N GLY A 142 2.46 -16.88 17.51
CA GLY A 142 2.58 -17.44 16.17
C GLY A 142 1.42 -17.07 15.22
N ASN A 143 0.55 -16.12 15.60
CA ASN A 143 -0.56 -15.72 14.75
C ASN A 143 -0.10 -14.74 13.65
N MET A 144 -0.75 -14.80 12.49
CA MET A 144 -0.49 -13.91 11.37
C MET A 144 -0.91 -12.47 11.63
N VAL A 145 -0.01 -11.55 11.33
CA VAL A 145 -0.18 -10.11 11.42
C VAL A 145 0.15 -9.49 10.07
N LEU A 146 -0.77 -8.72 9.50
CA LEU A 146 -0.54 -7.95 8.27
C LEU A 146 -0.30 -6.48 8.60
N ILE A 147 0.72 -5.91 7.99
CA ILE A 147 1.09 -4.51 8.17
C ILE A 147 1.16 -3.83 6.79
N ASP A 148 0.49 -2.70 6.67
CA ASP A 148 0.48 -1.85 5.48
C ASP A 148 1.09 -0.50 5.85
N PHE A 149 2.09 -0.06 5.09
CA PHE A 149 2.79 1.20 5.35
C PHE A 149 2.10 2.37 4.66
N LYS A 150 2.05 3.50 5.34
CA LYS A 150 1.54 4.74 4.76
C LYS A 150 2.43 5.91 5.15
N THR A 151 2.82 6.71 4.15
CA THR A 151 3.57 7.97 4.35
C THR A 151 2.68 9.20 4.14
N SER A 152 1.35 9.01 4.08
CA SER A 152 0.36 10.08 3.99
C SER A 152 0.12 10.75 5.33
N ASN A 153 -0.37 12.01 5.30
CA ASN A 153 -0.64 12.81 6.51
C ASN A 153 -1.84 12.30 7.35
N GLY A 154 -2.48 11.20 6.94
CA GLY A 154 -3.59 10.62 7.70
C GLY A 154 -4.03 9.27 7.13
N ILE A 155 -4.84 8.55 7.92
CA ILE A 155 -5.43 7.28 7.51
C ILE A 155 -6.85 7.54 7.03
N TYR A 156 -7.14 7.05 5.82
CA TYR A 156 -8.41 7.27 5.13
C TYR A 156 -9.18 5.95 4.97
N ALA A 157 -10.48 6.06 4.66
CA ALA A 157 -11.33 4.88 4.46
C ALA A 157 -10.81 3.95 3.35
N GLU A 158 -10.17 4.51 2.33
CA GLU A 158 -9.52 3.75 1.25
C GLU A 158 -8.43 2.81 1.76
N HIS A 159 -7.65 3.24 2.73
CA HIS A 159 -6.60 2.41 3.33
C HIS A 159 -7.21 1.23 4.10
N ILE A 160 -8.34 1.44 4.78
CA ILE A 160 -9.06 0.37 5.49
C ILE A 160 -9.64 -0.64 4.49
N ILE A 161 -10.20 -0.16 3.37
CA ILE A 161 -10.70 -1.01 2.29
C ILE A 161 -9.55 -1.81 1.67
N GLN A 162 -8.39 -1.19 1.50
CA GLN A 162 -7.18 -1.82 0.96
C GLN A 162 -6.71 -2.99 1.84
N VAL A 163 -6.50 -2.74 3.14
CA VAL A 163 -6.02 -3.79 4.04
C VAL A 163 -7.04 -4.88 4.29
N ALA A 164 -8.34 -4.57 4.23
CA ALA A 164 -9.39 -5.57 4.27
C ALA A 164 -9.36 -6.49 3.05
N ALA A 165 -9.11 -5.95 1.85
CA ALA A 165 -8.94 -6.75 0.64
C ALA A 165 -7.65 -7.58 0.69
N TYR A 166 -6.59 -7.08 1.31
CA TYR A 166 -5.34 -7.83 1.51
C TYR A 166 -5.51 -8.98 2.49
N GLY A 167 -6.27 -8.79 3.59
CA GLY A 167 -6.57 -9.87 4.53
C GLY A 167 -7.28 -11.03 3.87
N GLU A 168 -8.36 -10.77 3.14
CA GLU A 168 -9.09 -11.80 2.38
C GLU A 168 -8.22 -12.49 1.31
N LEU A 169 -7.37 -11.71 0.63
CA LEU A 169 -6.44 -12.25 -0.35
C LEU A 169 -5.40 -13.18 0.28
N PHE A 170 -4.88 -12.80 1.45
CA PHE A 170 -3.93 -13.61 2.19
C PHE A 170 -4.57 -14.90 2.68
N GLU A 171 -5.74 -14.82 3.33
CA GLU A 171 -6.46 -15.98 3.85
C GLU A 171 -6.88 -16.97 2.74
N GLU A 172 -7.30 -16.46 1.56
CA GLU A 172 -7.60 -17.31 0.39
C GLU A 172 -6.36 -18.07 -0.11
N MET A 173 -5.21 -17.39 -0.16
CA MET A 173 -4.02 -17.92 -0.84
C MET A 173 -3.10 -18.74 0.09
N ARG A 174 -3.15 -18.50 1.39
CA ARG A 174 -2.29 -19.15 2.37
C ARG A 174 -3.03 -20.15 3.24
N GLU A 175 -4.37 -20.18 3.18
CA GLU A 175 -5.23 -21.04 4.02
C GLU A 175 -4.97 -20.83 5.52
N GLU A 176 -4.49 -19.62 5.88
CA GLU A 176 -4.15 -19.23 7.24
C GLU A 176 -4.85 -17.91 7.60
N ASN A 177 -5.47 -17.89 8.80
CA ASN A 177 -6.25 -16.73 9.25
C ASN A 177 -5.36 -15.58 9.71
N VAL A 178 -5.72 -14.37 9.31
CA VAL A 178 -5.11 -13.14 9.80
C VAL A 178 -5.71 -12.78 11.15
N LYS A 179 -4.88 -12.74 12.18
CA LYS A 179 -5.28 -12.38 13.54
C LYS A 179 -5.44 -10.88 13.71
N GLU A 180 -4.48 -10.14 13.21
CA GLU A 180 -4.41 -8.69 13.34
C GLU A 180 -3.96 -8.03 12.03
N THR A 181 -4.46 -6.82 11.83
CA THR A 181 -4.07 -5.97 10.70
C THR A 181 -3.77 -4.57 11.22
N TYR A 182 -2.62 -4.06 10.85
CA TYR A 182 -2.18 -2.72 11.19
C TYR A 182 -1.99 -1.87 9.94
N ILE A 183 -2.28 -0.58 10.07
CA ILE A 183 -1.75 0.43 9.16
C ILE A 183 -0.70 1.21 9.95
N LEU A 184 0.54 1.15 9.50
CA LEU A 184 1.65 1.86 10.09
C LEU A 184 1.93 3.12 9.29
N GLN A 185 1.59 4.26 9.90
CA GLN A 185 1.84 5.58 9.32
C GLN A 185 3.25 6.03 9.72
N LEU A 186 4.08 6.28 8.72
CA LEU A 186 5.48 6.70 8.87
C LEU A 186 5.60 8.16 8.41
N SER A 187 6.14 9.02 9.26
CA SER A 187 6.35 10.43 8.91
C SER A 187 7.53 10.56 7.94
N LYS A 188 7.38 11.46 6.96
CA LYS A 188 8.45 11.89 6.05
C LYS A 188 9.22 13.11 6.58
N GLU A 189 8.71 13.74 7.62
CA GLU A 189 9.26 14.98 8.17
C GLU A 189 10.08 14.75 9.45
N SER A 190 9.95 13.56 10.05
CA SER A 190 10.62 13.17 11.29
C SER A 190 10.62 11.65 11.42
N ASP A 191 11.33 11.13 12.42
CA ASP A 191 11.33 9.73 12.82
C ASP A 191 10.06 9.30 13.61
N SER A 192 8.96 10.04 13.50
CA SER A 192 7.71 9.73 14.19
C SER A 192 6.84 8.76 13.42
N PHE A 193 6.10 7.94 14.15
CA PHE A 193 5.16 6.99 13.59
C PHE A 193 3.85 6.98 14.39
N HIS A 194 2.78 6.51 13.72
CA HIS A 194 1.53 6.13 14.36
C HIS A 194 1.10 4.77 13.82
N TYR A 195 0.76 3.82 14.68
CA TYR A 195 0.20 2.55 14.24
C TYR A 195 -1.29 2.47 14.59
N HIS A 196 -2.06 1.96 13.66
CA HIS A 196 -3.50 1.86 13.77
C HIS A 196 -3.90 0.40 13.65
N ARG A 197 -4.31 -0.20 14.76
CA ARG A 197 -4.90 -1.54 14.75
C ARG A 197 -6.31 -1.46 14.17
N ILE A 198 -6.55 -2.15 13.05
CA ILE A 198 -7.82 -2.11 12.36
C ILE A 198 -8.75 -3.17 12.96
N SER A 199 -9.89 -2.72 13.51
CA SER A 199 -10.83 -3.64 14.15
C SER A 199 -11.48 -4.60 13.15
N LYS A 200 -11.85 -5.81 13.60
CA LYS A 200 -12.57 -6.79 12.77
C LYS A 200 -13.86 -6.22 12.15
N LYS A 201 -14.55 -5.33 12.87
CA LYS A 201 -15.74 -4.63 12.35
C LYS A 201 -15.38 -3.76 11.14
N MET A 202 -14.27 -3.03 11.21
CA MET A 202 -13.80 -2.18 10.10
C MET A 202 -13.31 -3.03 8.93
N LEU A 203 -12.57 -4.11 9.18
CA LEU A 203 -12.13 -5.05 8.14
C LEU A 203 -13.33 -5.68 7.42
N THR A 204 -14.34 -6.15 8.16
CA THR A 204 -15.57 -6.70 7.57
C THR A 204 -16.30 -5.65 6.71
N ALA A 205 -16.39 -4.41 7.16
CA ALA A 205 -17.02 -3.33 6.38
C ALA A 205 -16.17 -2.99 5.14
N GLY A 206 -14.85 -2.91 5.30
CA GLY A 206 -13.89 -2.67 4.21
C GLY A 206 -13.96 -3.73 3.12
N TRP A 207 -13.97 -5.00 3.50
CA TRP A 207 -14.15 -6.10 2.56
C TRP A 207 -15.48 -6.03 1.80
N ARG A 208 -16.58 -5.76 2.50
CA ARG A 208 -17.88 -5.59 1.85
C ARG A 208 -17.86 -4.45 0.83
N ALA A 209 -17.25 -3.32 1.19
CA ALA A 209 -17.08 -2.18 0.29
C ALA A 209 -16.24 -2.57 -0.93
N PHE A 210 -15.07 -3.21 -0.72
CA PHE A 210 -14.22 -3.67 -1.82
C PHE A 210 -14.94 -4.61 -2.78
N ASN A 211 -15.69 -5.58 -2.25
CA ASN A 211 -16.44 -6.54 -3.06
C ASN A 211 -17.53 -5.86 -3.93
N LEU A 212 -18.16 -4.78 -3.42
CA LEU A 212 -19.07 -3.97 -4.22
C LEU A 212 -18.35 -3.21 -5.34
N LEU A 213 -17.17 -2.61 -5.05
CA LEU A 213 -16.36 -1.92 -6.05
C LEU A 213 -15.87 -2.90 -7.14
N LEU A 214 -15.48 -4.11 -6.73
CA LEU A 214 -15.06 -5.16 -7.65
C LEU A 214 -16.18 -5.56 -8.61
N LYS A 215 -17.41 -5.67 -8.11
CA LYS A 215 -18.61 -5.95 -8.93
C LYS A 215 -19.01 -4.77 -9.81
N LEU A 216 -18.77 -3.52 -9.36
CA LEU A 216 -19.09 -2.31 -10.12
C LEU A 216 -18.18 -2.13 -11.35
N LYS A 217 -16.90 -2.52 -11.24
CA LYS A 217 -15.91 -2.31 -12.30
C LYS A 217 -16.30 -2.83 -13.69
N PRO A 218 -16.78 -4.07 -13.87
CA PRO A 218 -17.22 -4.54 -15.19
C PRO A 218 -18.47 -3.84 -15.69
N LEU A 219 -19.35 -3.36 -14.79
CA LEU A 219 -20.54 -2.61 -15.17
C LEU A 219 -20.18 -1.23 -15.74
N GLN A 220 -19.21 -0.56 -15.14
CA GLN A 220 -18.71 0.72 -15.65
C GLN A 220 -18.23 0.60 -17.10
N LYS A 221 -17.55 -0.51 -17.45
CA LYS A 221 -17.12 -0.75 -18.83
C LYS A 221 -18.31 -0.92 -19.80
N LYS A 222 -19.40 -1.55 -19.35
CA LYS A 222 -20.62 -1.75 -20.16
C LYS A 222 -21.41 -0.46 -20.36
N LEU A 223 -21.26 0.53 -19.48
CA LEU A 223 -21.98 1.81 -19.54
C LEU A 223 -21.21 2.90 -20.30
N ARG A 224 -19.99 2.63 -20.74
CA ARG A 224 -19.26 3.53 -21.66
C ARG A 224 -19.81 3.34 -23.06
N MET A 225 -20.38 4.44 -23.61
CA MET A 225 -20.79 4.54 -25.02
C MET A 225 -19.58 4.80 -25.91
#